data_0cb32715dfd27c4dcb93a1428181a691
#
_entry.id   0cb32715dfd27c4dcb93a1428181a691
#
_cell.length_a   1.000
_cell.length_b   1.000
_cell.length_c   1.000
_cell.angle_alpha   90.00
_cell.angle_beta   90.00
_cell.angle_gamma   90.00
#
_symmetry.space_group_name_H-M   'P 1'
#
loop_
_entity.id
_entity.type
_entity.pdbx_description
1 polymer ?
#
loop_
_entity_poly.entity_id
_entity_poly.type
_entity_poly.pdbx_seq_one_letter_code
_entity_poly.pdbx_strand_id
1 'polypeptide(L)'
;MNGLSSQLCEIGAIVASVKASPPHADILICPPVTLVAPAAQIAAGHIAVGGQNCHSKIAGAFTGDVSAEMLKDAGASAVIVGHSERRQYHGETDAVIAAKVKAARRAGLLAIICIGETRSQRQDGNALSVCSDQIVGSVPNGMTTATMAIAYEPLWAIGAGSTATSSEIVEMHAHIRLCLIAQLGAEGKAVRILYGGSVKPSNAREILMLPEVGGALVGGASLKASDFEPIFKAITGNARSHRTAISQKVRVGSQSRSSGQRGS
;
A
#
# COMPACT_ATOMS: atom_id res chain seq x y z
N MET A 1 -0.93 -9.70 13.56
CA MET A 1 0.51 -10.01 13.72
C MET A 1 0.79 -11.40 13.15
N ASN A 2 1.52 -11.47 12.05
CA ASN A 2 1.89 -12.72 11.39
C ASN A 2 3.29 -12.59 10.81
N GLY A 3 4.04 -13.69 10.74
CA GLY A 3 5.35 -13.75 10.14
C GLY A 3 6.44 -14.11 11.15
N LEU A 4 6.94 -15.33 11.03
CA LEU A 4 8.16 -15.82 11.67
C LEU A 4 9.23 -16.04 10.59
N SER A 5 10.50 -16.15 10.98
CA SER A 5 11.61 -16.39 10.04
C SER A 5 11.40 -17.64 9.17
N SER A 6 10.74 -18.67 9.71
CA SER A 6 10.38 -19.88 8.96
C SER A 6 9.42 -19.63 7.79
N GLN A 7 8.69 -18.49 7.80
CA GLN A 7 7.72 -18.15 6.75
C GLN A 7 8.35 -17.29 5.64
N LEU A 8 9.62 -16.95 5.71
CA LEU A 8 10.33 -16.23 4.64
C LEU A 8 10.37 -17.04 3.33
N CYS A 9 10.22 -18.36 3.39
CA CYS A 9 10.10 -19.22 2.22
C CYS A 9 8.90 -18.83 1.34
N GLU A 10 7.81 -18.30 1.90
CA GLU A 10 6.64 -17.82 1.14
C GLU A 10 7.01 -16.66 0.22
N ILE A 11 7.86 -15.73 0.69
CA ILE A 11 8.39 -14.63 -0.13
C ILE A 11 9.22 -15.19 -1.30
N GLY A 12 10.07 -16.19 -1.03
CA GLY A 12 10.85 -16.88 -2.06
C GLY A 12 9.97 -17.52 -3.12
N ALA A 13 8.88 -18.16 -2.71
CA ALA A 13 7.90 -18.77 -3.63
C ALA A 13 7.22 -17.72 -4.51
N ILE A 14 6.79 -16.58 -3.94
CA ILE A 14 6.22 -15.44 -4.70
C ILE A 14 7.24 -14.92 -5.73
N VAL A 15 8.50 -14.71 -5.31
CA VAL A 15 9.58 -14.26 -6.21
C VAL A 15 9.78 -15.26 -7.37
N ALA A 16 9.80 -16.56 -7.07
CA ALA A 16 9.93 -17.59 -8.10
C ALA A 16 8.76 -17.56 -9.10
N SER A 17 7.53 -17.40 -8.60
CA SER A 17 6.33 -17.26 -9.45
C SER A 17 6.39 -16.03 -10.34
N VAL A 18 6.81 -14.87 -9.79
CA VAL A 18 6.95 -13.61 -10.54
C VAL A 18 8.03 -13.73 -11.62
N LYS A 19 9.14 -14.40 -11.33
CA LYS A 19 10.19 -14.66 -12.33
C LYS A 19 9.72 -15.56 -13.46
N ALA A 20 8.98 -16.61 -13.13
CA ALA A 20 8.49 -17.56 -14.11
C ALA A 20 7.39 -16.97 -15.02
N SER A 21 6.53 -16.10 -14.46
CA SER A 21 5.42 -15.47 -15.18
C SER A 21 5.18 -14.07 -14.59
N PRO A 22 5.82 -13.02 -15.15
CA PRO A 22 5.67 -11.65 -14.67
C PRO A 22 4.21 -11.20 -14.71
N PRO A 23 3.63 -10.78 -13.58
CA PRO A 23 2.24 -10.34 -13.55
C PRO A 23 2.09 -8.92 -14.14
N HIS A 24 0.86 -8.56 -14.49
CA HIS A 24 0.49 -7.19 -14.89
C HIS A 24 0.25 -6.26 -13.69
N ALA A 25 0.81 -6.58 -12.55
CA ALA A 25 0.64 -5.84 -11.29
C ALA A 25 1.98 -5.61 -10.59
N ASP A 26 2.07 -4.48 -9.89
CA ASP A 26 3.13 -4.27 -8.90
C ASP A 26 2.81 -5.10 -7.65
N ILE A 27 3.79 -5.82 -7.12
CA ILE A 27 3.65 -6.65 -5.93
C ILE A 27 4.47 -6.02 -4.81
N LEU A 28 3.83 -5.81 -3.66
CA LEU A 28 4.44 -5.32 -2.45
C LEU A 28 4.09 -6.25 -1.29
N ILE A 29 5.09 -6.68 -0.53
CA ILE A 29 4.91 -7.45 0.70
C ILE A 29 5.33 -6.60 1.89
N CYS A 30 4.45 -6.46 2.88
CA CYS A 30 4.72 -5.74 4.13
C CYS A 30 4.80 -6.72 5.30
N PRO A 31 5.95 -7.33 5.57
CA PRO A 31 6.13 -8.24 6.71
C PRO A 31 6.22 -7.46 8.03
N PRO A 32 6.20 -8.13 9.20
CA PRO A 32 6.53 -7.48 10.46
C PRO A 32 7.95 -6.90 10.40
N VAL A 33 8.19 -5.83 11.17
CA VAL A 33 9.46 -5.09 11.11
C VAL A 33 10.71 -5.95 11.27
N THR A 34 10.63 -7.00 12.09
CA THR A 34 11.71 -7.97 12.33
C THR A 34 12.12 -8.76 11.08
N LEU A 35 11.28 -8.75 10.05
CA LEU A 35 11.51 -9.49 8.80
C LEU A 35 11.70 -8.58 7.57
N VAL A 36 11.66 -7.25 7.71
CA VAL A 36 11.79 -6.34 6.56
C VAL A 36 13.13 -6.53 5.86
N ALA A 37 14.25 -6.50 6.60
CA ALA A 37 15.58 -6.66 5.99
C ALA A 37 15.78 -8.03 5.31
N PRO A 38 15.53 -9.17 5.96
CA PRO A 38 15.68 -10.45 5.27
C PRO A 38 14.67 -10.64 4.13
N ALA A 39 13.46 -10.07 4.22
CA ALA A 39 12.50 -10.09 3.12
C ALA A 39 13.01 -9.29 1.91
N ALA A 40 13.62 -8.12 2.13
CA ALA A 40 14.21 -7.29 1.07
C ALA A 40 15.36 -8.02 0.36
N GLN A 41 16.18 -8.76 1.10
CA GLN A 41 17.25 -9.59 0.53
C GLN A 41 16.68 -10.71 -0.37
N ILE A 42 15.64 -11.41 0.09
CA ILE A 42 14.97 -12.48 -0.69
C ILE A 42 14.25 -11.91 -1.91
N ALA A 43 13.58 -10.76 -1.75
CA ALA A 43 12.88 -10.08 -2.83
C ALA A 43 13.82 -9.67 -3.97
N ALA A 44 15.05 -9.29 -3.66
CA ALA A 44 16.14 -8.97 -4.60
C ALA A 44 15.69 -8.05 -5.75
N GLY A 45 14.77 -7.13 -5.49
CA GLY A 45 14.22 -6.19 -6.47
C GLY A 45 13.16 -6.76 -7.43
N HIS A 46 12.80 -8.05 -7.32
CA HIS A 46 11.74 -8.64 -8.15
C HIS A 46 10.33 -8.28 -7.67
N ILE A 47 10.16 -8.08 -6.37
CA ILE A 47 8.98 -7.56 -5.72
C ILE A 47 9.39 -6.47 -4.74
N ALA A 48 8.48 -5.56 -4.41
CA ALA A 48 8.72 -4.53 -3.41
C ALA A 48 8.51 -5.07 -1.99
N VAL A 49 9.22 -4.49 -1.01
CA VAL A 49 9.04 -4.78 0.42
C VAL A 49 8.71 -3.47 1.13
N GLY A 50 7.82 -3.53 2.13
CA GLY A 50 7.38 -2.37 2.90
C GLY A 50 7.26 -2.66 4.39
N GLY A 51 7.00 -1.60 5.17
CA GLY A 51 6.71 -1.69 6.58
C GLY A 51 5.20 -1.64 6.87
N GLN A 52 4.78 -2.14 8.03
CA GLN A 52 3.37 -2.12 8.48
C GLN A 52 3.01 -0.87 9.30
N ASN A 53 3.99 -0.09 9.71
CA ASN A 53 3.86 1.18 10.43
C ASN A 53 5.23 1.88 10.50
N CYS A 54 5.23 3.19 10.79
CA CYS A 54 6.43 3.91 11.19
C CYS A 54 6.13 4.98 12.25
N HIS A 55 7.16 5.42 12.97
CA HIS A 55 7.09 6.59 13.83
C HIS A 55 7.25 7.88 13.01
N SER A 56 6.67 8.99 13.49
CA SER A 56 6.72 10.29 12.79
C SER A 56 8.07 11.01 12.91
N LYS A 57 8.87 10.69 13.93
CA LYS A 57 10.20 11.27 14.17
C LYS A 57 11.29 10.40 13.54
N ILE A 58 12.41 11.03 13.19
CA ILE A 58 13.59 10.36 12.64
C ILE A 58 14.27 9.48 13.68
N ALA A 59 14.41 10.00 14.89
CA ALA A 59 15.05 9.36 16.03
C ALA A 59 14.55 10.02 17.32
N GLY A 60 14.90 9.47 18.47
CA GLY A 60 14.59 10.04 19.78
C GLY A 60 14.36 8.97 20.86
N ALA A 61 13.85 9.41 22.01
CA ALA A 61 13.51 8.55 23.14
C ALA A 61 12.14 7.87 22.93
N PHE A 62 12.07 7.00 21.94
CA PHE A 62 10.87 6.24 21.53
C PHE A 62 11.21 4.75 21.53
N THR A 63 11.50 4.23 22.72
CA THR A 63 11.94 2.83 22.88
C THR A 63 10.92 1.85 22.31
N GLY A 64 11.35 1.04 21.34
CA GLY A 64 10.52 0.06 20.64
C GLY A 64 9.88 0.55 19.34
N ASP A 65 9.86 1.87 19.06
CA ASP A 65 9.37 2.42 17.80
C ASP A 65 10.40 2.30 16.67
N VAL A 66 9.90 2.28 15.45
CA VAL A 66 10.70 2.20 14.22
C VAL A 66 10.42 3.43 13.36
N SER A 67 11.44 4.18 13.00
CA SER A 67 11.30 5.34 12.11
C SER A 67 11.14 4.92 10.64
N ALA A 68 10.66 5.85 9.82
CA ALA A 68 10.57 5.63 8.37
C ALA A 68 11.98 5.44 7.75
N GLU A 69 12.97 6.14 8.29
CA GLU A 69 14.37 6.03 7.89
C GLU A 69 14.94 4.63 8.18
N MET A 70 14.65 4.05 9.35
CA MET A 70 15.04 2.67 9.67
C MET A 70 14.41 1.65 8.72
N LEU A 71 13.14 1.84 8.35
CA LEU A 71 12.49 0.99 7.35
C LEU A 71 13.17 1.12 5.98
N LYS A 72 13.53 2.34 5.59
CA LYS A 72 14.24 2.60 4.33
C LYS A 72 15.61 1.92 4.29
N ASP A 73 16.37 2.05 5.38
CA ASP A 73 17.67 1.41 5.55
C ASP A 73 17.57 -0.12 5.49
N ALA A 74 16.51 -0.70 6.08
CA ALA A 74 16.21 -2.13 6.00
C ALA A 74 15.75 -2.60 4.60
N GLY A 75 15.66 -1.71 3.61
CA GLY A 75 15.31 -2.04 2.22
C GLY A 75 13.84 -1.87 1.87
N ALA A 76 13.02 -1.28 2.74
CA ALA A 76 11.63 -0.96 2.41
C ALA A 76 11.53 0.14 1.34
N SER A 77 10.53 0.04 0.48
CA SER A 77 10.14 1.06 -0.52
C SER A 77 8.79 1.71 -0.22
N ALA A 78 8.02 1.15 0.71
CA ALA A 78 6.71 1.63 1.11
C ALA A 78 6.45 1.41 2.61
N VAL A 79 5.44 2.08 3.14
CA VAL A 79 4.95 1.83 4.50
C VAL A 79 3.44 2.03 4.58
N ILE A 80 2.74 1.11 5.26
CA ILE A 80 1.33 1.24 5.60
C ILE A 80 1.23 2.16 6.82
N VAL A 81 0.31 3.12 6.77
CA VAL A 81 0.02 4.02 7.90
C VAL A 81 -1.48 4.16 8.10
N GLY A 82 -1.92 4.30 9.34
CA GLY A 82 -3.32 4.49 9.67
C GLY A 82 -4.20 3.26 9.42
N HIS A 83 -3.65 2.05 9.34
CA HIS A 83 -4.43 0.82 9.25
C HIS A 83 -5.52 0.79 10.32
N SER A 84 -6.69 0.27 10.00
CA SER A 84 -7.86 0.26 10.88
C SER A 84 -7.56 -0.27 12.29
N GLU A 85 -6.77 -1.33 12.41
CA GLU A 85 -6.32 -1.87 13.71
C GLU A 85 -5.53 -0.83 14.52
N ARG A 86 -4.73 0.02 13.86
CA ARG A 86 -3.95 1.05 14.57
C ARG A 86 -4.82 2.22 15.00
N ARG A 87 -5.79 2.61 14.18
CA ARG A 87 -6.79 3.60 14.58
C ARG A 87 -7.59 3.11 15.79
N GLN A 88 -8.00 1.83 15.77
CA GLN A 88 -8.85 1.24 16.79
C GLN A 88 -8.09 0.90 18.09
N TYR A 89 -6.93 0.21 17.99
CA TYR A 89 -6.24 -0.34 19.16
C TYR A 89 -5.12 0.53 19.71
N HIS A 90 -4.61 1.48 18.89
CA HIS A 90 -3.54 2.40 19.28
C HIS A 90 -3.99 3.86 19.31
N GLY A 91 -5.27 4.15 19.06
CA GLY A 91 -5.83 5.51 19.10
C GLY A 91 -5.19 6.46 18.07
N GLU A 92 -4.71 5.95 16.93
CA GLU A 92 -4.10 6.80 15.91
C GLU A 92 -5.14 7.72 15.27
N THR A 93 -5.00 9.03 15.50
CA THR A 93 -5.83 10.07 14.89
C THR A 93 -5.33 10.43 13.49
N ASP A 94 -6.15 11.11 12.69
CA ASP A 94 -5.74 11.59 11.37
C ASP A 94 -4.51 12.50 11.41
N ALA A 95 -4.39 13.33 12.44
CA ALA A 95 -3.21 14.17 12.65
C ALA A 95 -1.92 13.35 12.88
N VAL A 96 -2.01 12.26 13.65
CA VAL A 96 -0.90 11.32 13.85
C VAL A 96 -0.53 10.65 12.53
N ILE A 97 -1.53 10.24 11.76
CA ILE A 97 -1.33 9.59 10.46
C ILE A 97 -0.70 10.58 9.47
N ALA A 98 -1.18 11.81 9.39
CA ALA A 98 -0.57 12.85 8.55
C ALA A 98 0.91 13.09 8.89
N ALA A 99 1.27 13.04 10.18
CA ALA A 99 2.66 13.14 10.62
C ALA A 99 3.51 11.94 10.15
N LYS A 100 2.95 10.72 10.17
CA LYS A 100 3.59 9.51 9.64
C LYS A 100 3.73 9.55 8.11
N VAL A 101 2.73 10.05 7.40
CA VAL A 101 2.78 10.26 5.94
C VAL A 101 3.93 11.21 5.57
N LYS A 102 4.08 12.32 6.31
CA LYS A 102 5.22 13.24 6.12
C LYS A 102 6.56 12.55 6.39
N ALA A 103 6.63 11.68 7.39
CA ALA A 103 7.83 10.90 7.70
C ALA A 103 8.16 9.90 6.57
N ALA A 104 7.18 9.17 6.07
CA ALA A 104 7.35 8.27 4.93
C ALA A 104 7.88 9.01 3.70
N ARG A 105 7.27 10.15 3.35
CA ARG A 105 7.74 10.99 2.23
C ARG A 105 9.17 11.49 2.44
N ARG A 106 9.52 11.95 3.66
CA ARG A 106 10.88 12.40 4.01
C ARG A 106 11.92 11.30 3.82
N ALA A 107 11.58 10.05 4.18
CA ALA A 107 12.45 8.90 4.01
C ALA A 107 12.45 8.33 2.57
N GLY A 108 11.67 8.90 1.65
CA GLY A 108 11.54 8.38 0.29
C GLY A 108 10.78 7.05 0.20
N LEU A 109 9.82 6.83 1.11
CA LEU A 109 8.89 5.69 1.09
C LEU A 109 7.55 6.10 0.50
N LEU A 110 6.92 5.21 -0.27
CA LEU A 110 5.50 5.32 -0.64
C LEU A 110 4.64 5.13 0.61
N ALA A 111 3.81 6.11 0.96
CA ALA A 111 2.85 5.98 2.05
C ALA A 111 1.55 5.32 1.54
N ILE A 112 1.19 4.16 2.08
CA ILE A 112 -0.13 3.54 1.88
C ILE A 112 -1.01 3.98 3.05
N ILE A 113 -1.91 4.91 2.79
CA ILE A 113 -2.74 5.56 3.81
C ILE A 113 -4.08 4.82 3.88
N CYS A 114 -4.36 4.19 5.01
CA CYS A 114 -5.60 3.47 5.24
C CYS A 114 -6.69 4.40 5.76
N ILE A 115 -7.87 4.28 5.16
CA ILE A 115 -9.11 4.95 5.54
C ILE A 115 -10.26 3.96 5.49
N GLY A 116 -11.31 4.22 6.26
CA GLY A 116 -12.51 3.38 6.21
C GLY A 116 -13.45 3.65 7.37
N GLU A 117 -14.70 3.29 7.15
CA GLU A 117 -15.80 3.47 8.08
C GLU A 117 -16.14 2.16 8.82
N THR A 118 -16.71 2.32 10.01
CA THR A 118 -17.28 1.21 10.78
C THR A 118 -18.69 0.82 10.25
N ARG A 119 -19.17 -0.34 10.68
CA ARG A 119 -20.53 -0.79 10.36
C ARG A 119 -21.60 0.22 10.82
N SER A 120 -21.47 0.75 12.03
CA SER A 120 -22.41 1.77 12.55
C SER A 120 -22.42 3.01 11.66
N GLN A 121 -21.24 3.58 11.36
CA GLN A 121 -21.14 4.76 10.51
C GLN A 121 -21.77 4.56 9.13
N ARG A 122 -21.66 3.34 8.57
CA ARG A 122 -22.32 3.03 7.29
C ARG A 122 -23.82 2.91 7.44
N GLN A 123 -24.32 2.26 8.48
CA GLN A 123 -25.76 2.13 8.75
C GLN A 123 -26.42 3.50 9.01
N ASP A 124 -25.69 4.41 9.63
CA ASP A 124 -26.14 5.79 9.91
C ASP A 124 -26.03 6.71 8.67
N GLY A 125 -25.61 6.20 7.51
CA GLY A 125 -25.46 6.97 6.28
C GLY A 125 -24.22 7.88 6.24
N ASN A 126 -23.29 7.73 7.18
CA ASN A 126 -22.13 8.60 7.33
C ASN A 126 -20.85 8.08 6.65
N ALA A 127 -20.92 6.97 5.89
CA ALA A 127 -19.75 6.31 5.32
C ALA A 127 -18.88 7.26 4.47
N LEU A 128 -19.53 8.02 3.57
CA LEU A 128 -18.83 8.93 2.67
C LEU A 128 -18.17 10.09 3.42
N SER A 129 -18.89 10.71 4.37
CA SER A 129 -18.35 11.83 5.16
C SER A 129 -17.16 11.40 6.03
N VAL A 130 -17.25 10.24 6.67
CA VAL A 130 -16.15 9.68 7.47
C VAL A 130 -14.88 9.49 6.62
N CYS A 131 -15.01 8.92 5.43
CA CYS A 131 -13.87 8.74 4.53
C CYS A 131 -13.33 10.09 4.02
N SER A 132 -14.20 11.08 3.74
CA SER A 132 -13.78 12.45 3.40
C SER A 132 -12.95 13.07 4.50
N ASP A 133 -13.44 13.03 5.74
CA ASP A 133 -12.76 13.62 6.91
C ASP A 133 -11.40 12.96 7.14
N GLN A 134 -11.33 11.63 7.01
CA GLN A 134 -10.07 10.90 7.12
C GLN A 134 -9.07 11.26 6.01
N ILE A 135 -9.52 11.48 4.77
CA ILE A 135 -8.66 11.96 3.68
C ILE A 135 -8.14 13.37 4.00
N VAL A 136 -9.03 14.29 4.33
CA VAL A 136 -8.66 15.68 4.65
C VAL A 136 -7.68 15.73 5.82
N GLY A 137 -7.90 14.93 6.86
CA GLY A 137 -7.08 14.92 8.06
C GLY A 137 -5.75 14.16 7.94
N SER A 138 -5.72 13.09 7.09
CA SER A 138 -4.55 12.19 7.00
C SER A 138 -3.64 12.46 5.82
N VAL A 139 -4.11 13.12 4.76
CA VAL A 139 -3.33 13.37 3.53
C VAL A 139 -2.76 14.79 3.57
N PRO A 140 -1.44 14.99 3.76
CA PRO A 140 -0.83 16.30 3.71
C PRO A 140 -0.84 16.91 2.31
N ASN A 141 -0.82 18.23 2.22
CA ASN A 141 -0.65 18.92 0.95
C ASN A 141 0.67 18.56 0.26
N GLY A 142 0.69 18.61 -1.07
CA GLY A 142 1.87 18.37 -1.88
C GLY A 142 2.26 16.88 -1.97
N MET A 143 1.34 15.97 -1.65
CA MET A 143 1.48 14.55 -1.97
C MET A 143 1.23 14.31 -3.46
N THR A 144 1.89 13.30 -4.01
CA THR A 144 1.83 12.94 -5.44
C THR A 144 1.58 11.45 -5.62
N THR A 145 1.28 11.05 -6.83
CA THR A 145 1.13 9.63 -7.22
C THR A 145 2.38 8.79 -6.93
N ALA A 146 3.55 9.41 -6.90
CA ALA A 146 4.82 8.74 -6.60
C ALA A 146 5.06 8.55 -5.09
N THR A 147 4.34 9.30 -4.23
CA THR A 147 4.61 9.34 -2.79
C THR A 147 3.50 8.73 -1.94
N MET A 148 2.31 8.48 -2.51
CA MET A 148 1.20 7.90 -1.78
C MET A 148 0.28 7.00 -2.60
N ALA A 149 -0.43 6.14 -1.89
CA ALA A 149 -1.64 5.45 -2.32
C ALA A 149 -2.66 5.49 -1.18
N ILE A 150 -3.95 5.39 -1.48
CA ILE A 150 -5.01 5.22 -0.49
C ILE A 150 -5.41 3.75 -0.44
N ALA A 151 -5.66 3.21 0.75
CA ALA A 151 -6.29 1.90 0.93
C ALA A 151 -7.63 2.09 1.64
N TYR A 152 -8.72 1.76 0.95
CA TYR A 152 -10.06 1.80 1.52
C TYR A 152 -10.36 0.49 2.25
N GLU A 153 -10.55 0.57 3.54
CA GLU A 153 -10.83 -0.54 4.44
C GLU A 153 -12.28 -0.44 4.97
N PRO A 154 -13.29 -1.06 4.32
CA PRO A 154 -14.62 -1.19 4.93
C PRO A 154 -14.51 -2.09 6.17
N LEU A 155 -14.42 -1.50 7.40
CA LEU A 155 -14.11 -2.24 8.63
C LEU A 155 -15.12 -3.38 8.89
N TRP A 156 -16.35 -3.21 8.44
CA TRP A 156 -17.42 -4.19 8.54
C TRP A 156 -17.27 -5.39 7.59
N ALA A 157 -16.38 -5.29 6.59
CA ALA A 157 -16.07 -6.34 5.62
C ALA A 157 -14.66 -6.92 5.81
N ILE A 158 -13.95 -6.61 6.92
CA ILE A 158 -12.64 -7.15 7.24
C ILE A 158 -12.81 -8.29 8.25
N GLY A 159 -12.37 -9.51 7.89
CA GLY A 159 -12.33 -10.66 8.81
C GLY A 159 -13.70 -11.21 9.25
N ALA A 160 -14.80 -10.57 8.92
CA ALA A 160 -16.13 -10.88 9.44
C ALA A 160 -16.96 -11.83 8.56
N GLY A 161 -16.38 -12.40 7.50
CA GLY A 161 -17.10 -13.26 6.55
C GLY A 161 -18.07 -12.53 5.62
N SER A 162 -18.39 -11.25 5.86
CA SER A 162 -19.14 -10.39 4.94
C SER A 162 -18.17 -9.69 3.98
N THR A 163 -18.56 -9.58 2.72
CA THR A 163 -17.84 -8.80 1.70
C THR A 163 -18.71 -7.61 1.29
N ALA A 164 -18.09 -6.47 1.02
CA ALA A 164 -18.78 -5.36 0.39
C ALA A 164 -19.26 -5.79 -1.02
N THR A 165 -20.41 -5.33 -1.42
CA THR A 165 -20.92 -5.53 -2.78
C THR A 165 -20.09 -4.73 -3.78
N SER A 166 -20.11 -5.14 -5.05
CA SER A 166 -19.41 -4.42 -6.12
C SER A 166 -19.88 -2.97 -6.25
N SER A 167 -21.20 -2.71 -6.03
CA SER A 167 -21.74 -1.34 -6.03
C SER A 167 -21.22 -0.48 -4.89
N GLU A 168 -21.13 -1.01 -3.68
CA GLU A 168 -20.58 -0.30 -2.51
C GLU A 168 -19.10 0.04 -2.68
N ILE A 169 -18.32 -0.87 -3.29
CA ILE A 169 -16.91 -0.62 -3.62
C ILE A 169 -16.79 0.49 -4.65
N VAL A 170 -17.56 0.43 -5.73
CA VAL A 170 -17.54 1.45 -6.81
C VAL A 170 -17.95 2.83 -6.27
N GLU A 171 -19.03 2.90 -5.49
CA GLU A 171 -19.49 4.14 -4.87
C GLU A 171 -18.38 4.79 -4.03
N MET A 172 -17.79 4.04 -3.11
CA MET A 172 -16.78 4.59 -2.22
C MET A 172 -15.47 4.94 -2.95
N HIS A 173 -15.02 4.10 -3.88
CA HIS A 173 -13.81 4.40 -4.66
C HIS A 173 -14.00 5.65 -5.54
N ALA A 174 -15.17 5.84 -6.14
CA ALA A 174 -15.50 7.05 -6.89
C ALA A 174 -15.51 8.28 -5.96
N HIS A 175 -16.11 8.16 -4.78
CA HIS A 175 -16.12 9.22 -3.78
C HIS A 175 -14.70 9.60 -3.31
N ILE A 176 -13.86 8.61 -2.97
CA ILE A 176 -12.44 8.82 -2.61
C ILE A 176 -11.71 9.55 -3.74
N ARG A 177 -11.95 9.18 -5.00
CA ARG A 177 -11.37 9.85 -6.16
C ARG A 177 -11.73 11.33 -6.20
N LEU A 178 -12.99 11.68 -5.97
CA LEU A 178 -13.43 13.08 -5.94
C LEU A 178 -12.76 13.85 -4.80
N CYS A 179 -12.65 13.27 -3.60
CA CYS A 179 -11.95 13.90 -2.48
C CYS A 179 -10.46 14.15 -2.78
N LEU A 180 -9.78 13.17 -3.40
CA LEU A 180 -8.38 13.31 -3.80
C LEU A 180 -8.19 14.39 -4.86
N ILE A 181 -9.08 14.50 -5.84
CA ILE A 181 -9.06 15.57 -6.84
C ILE A 181 -9.26 16.94 -6.18
N ALA A 182 -10.22 17.04 -5.27
CA ALA A 182 -10.48 18.29 -4.54
C ALA A 182 -9.26 18.75 -3.72
N GLN A 183 -8.53 17.81 -3.08
CA GLN A 183 -7.41 18.13 -2.21
C GLN A 183 -6.08 18.30 -2.94
N LEU A 184 -5.81 17.51 -3.98
CA LEU A 184 -4.51 17.41 -4.66
C LEU A 184 -4.53 17.91 -6.11
N GLY A 185 -5.69 18.32 -6.62
CA GLY A 185 -5.84 18.78 -8.00
C GLY A 185 -5.56 17.67 -9.01
N ALA A 186 -4.70 17.96 -9.99
CA ALA A 186 -4.37 17.03 -11.07
C ALA A 186 -3.74 15.72 -10.56
N GLU A 187 -2.90 15.77 -9.52
CA GLU A 187 -2.30 14.58 -8.90
C GLU A 187 -3.36 13.63 -8.37
N GLY A 188 -4.44 14.17 -7.77
CA GLY A 188 -5.53 13.36 -7.24
C GLY A 188 -6.22 12.46 -8.26
N LYS A 189 -6.16 12.80 -9.55
CA LYS A 189 -6.74 11.98 -10.63
C LYS A 189 -6.02 10.65 -10.81
N ALA A 190 -4.75 10.56 -10.45
CA ALA A 190 -3.90 9.41 -10.73
C ALA A 190 -3.40 8.68 -9.46
N VAL A 191 -3.70 9.18 -8.25
CA VAL A 191 -3.39 8.47 -7.01
C VAL A 191 -4.06 7.10 -7.02
N ARG A 192 -3.30 6.06 -6.71
CA ARG A 192 -3.82 4.68 -6.65
C ARG A 192 -4.73 4.51 -5.44
N ILE A 193 -5.92 3.93 -5.66
CA ILE A 193 -6.87 3.57 -4.62
C ILE A 193 -6.95 2.05 -4.56
N LEU A 194 -6.57 1.48 -3.43
CA LEU A 194 -6.57 0.05 -3.17
C LEU A 194 -7.84 -0.33 -2.41
N TYR A 195 -8.42 -1.47 -2.73
CA TYR A 195 -9.47 -2.06 -1.92
C TYR A 195 -8.85 -2.91 -0.80
N GLY A 196 -9.19 -2.60 0.46
CA GLY A 196 -8.66 -3.24 1.67
C GLY A 196 -9.67 -4.13 2.41
N GLY A 197 -10.80 -4.45 1.82
CA GLY A 197 -11.72 -5.44 2.37
C GLY A 197 -11.29 -6.88 2.05
N SER A 198 -12.20 -7.84 2.23
CA SER A 198 -11.91 -9.27 2.04
C SER A 198 -11.69 -9.61 0.56
N VAL A 199 -10.43 -9.77 0.17
CA VAL A 199 -10.02 -10.26 -1.15
C VAL A 199 -9.49 -11.69 -1.03
N LYS A 200 -10.02 -12.58 -1.87
CA LYS A 200 -9.68 -14.01 -1.94
C LYS A 200 -9.47 -14.40 -3.41
N PRO A 201 -8.82 -15.53 -3.71
CA PRO A 201 -8.68 -16.03 -5.08
C PRO A 201 -10.00 -16.08 -5.86
N SER A 202 -11.11 -16.42 -5.18
CA SER A 202 -12.43 -16.58 -5.79
C SER A 202 -13.12 -15.29 -6.23
N ASN A 203 -12.81 -14.14 -5.60
CA ASN A 203 -13.43 -12.83 -5.90
C ASN A 203 -12.44 -11.79 -6.43
N ALA A 204 -11.15 -12.10 -6.46
CA ALA A 204 -10.10 -11.13 -6.81
C ALA A 204 -10.31 -10.52 -8.20
N ARG A 205 -10.64 -11.35 -9.20
CA ARG A 205 -10.85 -10.86 -10.58
C ARG A 205 -12.02 -9.87 -10.66
N GLU A 206 -13.15 -10.19 -10.03
CA GLU A 206 -14.31 -9.31 -10.00
C GLU A 206 -13.96 -7.96 -9.38
N ILE A 207 -13.39 -7.96 -8.17
CA ILE A 207 -13.07 -6.75 -7.43
C ILE A 207 -12.01 -5.91 -8.16
N LEU A 208 -10.94 -6.53 -8.63
CA LEU A 208 -9.82 -5.81 -9.26
C LEU A 208 -10.15 -5.24 -10.65
N MET A 209 -11.28 -5.64 -11.24
CA MET A 209 -11.78 -5.09 -12.50
C MET A 209 -12.80 -3.97 -12.32
N LEU A 210 -13.23 -3.69 -11.08
CA LEU A 210 -14.17 -2.60 -10.80
C LEU A 210 -13.54 -1.23 -11.12
N PRO A 211 -14.37 -0.24 -11.51
CA PRO A 211 -13.94 1.14 -11.71
C PRO A 211 -13.24 1.70 -10.47
N GLU A 212 -12.20 2.50 -10.67
CA GLU A 212 -11.39 3.16 -9.64
C GLU A 212 -10.66 2.21 -8.67
N VAL A 213 -10.76 0.89 -8.83
CA VAL A 213 -9.97 -0.08 -8.05
C VAL A 213 -8.59 -0.24 -8.68
N GLY A 214 -7.59 0.45 -8.11
CA GLY A 214 -6.20 0.43 -8.58
C GLY A 214 -5.38 -0.74 -8.05
N GLY A 215 -5.96 -1.61 -7.21
CA GLY A 215 -5.30 -2.77 -6.62
C GLY A 215 -5.98 -3.21 -5.33
N ALA A 216 -5.31 -4.07 -4.55
CA ALA A 216 -5.82 -4.55 -3.27
C ALA A 216 -4.77 -4.47 -2.16
N LEU A 217 -5.22 -4.20 -0.94
CA LEU A 217 -4.48 -4.43 0.31
C LEU A 217 -5.00 -5.74 0.91
N VAL A 218 -4.17 -6.79 0.86
CA VAL A 218 -4.58 -8.16 1.17
C VAL A 218 -4.07 -8.58 2.54
N GLY A 219 -4.97 -9.00 3.42
CA GLY A 219 -4.65 -9.51 4.76
C GLY A 219 -4.35 -11.02 4.76
N GLY A 220 -5.24 -11.85 5.33
CA GLY A 220 -5.02 -13.27 5.56
C GLY A 220 -4.61 -14.09 4.34
N ALA A 221 -5.17 -13.78 3.16
CA ALA A 221 -4.81 -14.47 1.91
C ALA A 221 -3.41 -14.12 1.40
N SER A 222 -2.67 -13.19 2.04
CA SER A 222 -1.27 -12.90 1.70
C SER A 222 -0.26 -13.72 2.50
N LEU A 223 -0.70 -14.55 3.45
CA LEU A 223 0.17 -15.31 4.35
C LEU A 223 0.82 -16.53 3.69
N LYS A 224 0.24 -17.03 2.60
CA LYS A 224 0.76 -18.14 1.81
C LYS A 224 0.86 -17.74 0.34
N ALA A 225 1.95 -18.11 -0.30
CA ALA A 225 2.16 -17.87 -1.72
C ALA A 225 1.04 -18.51 -2.57
N SER A 226 0.58 -19.72 -2.20
CA SER A 226 -0.51 -20.44 -2.88
C SER A 226 -1.84 -19.67 -2.91
N ASP A 227 -2.11 -18.86 -1.89
CA ASP A 227 -3.35 -18.09 -1.77
C ASP A 227 -3.19 -16.70 -2.39
N PHE A 228 -1.99 -16.10 -2.30
CA PHE A 228 -1.73 -14.75 -2.80
C PHE A 228 -1.48 -14.73 -4.32
N GLU A 229 -0.82 -15.73 -4.86
CA GLU A 229 -0.49 -15.81 -6.29
C GLU A 229 -1.72 -15.73 -7.21
N PRO A 230 -2.82 -16.46 -6.99
CA PRO A 230 -4.02 -16.32 -7.81
C PRO A 230 -4.63 -14.91 -7.76
N ILE A 231 -4.44 -14.18 -6.66
CA ILE A 231 -4.97 -12.82 -6.51
C ILE A 231 -4.25 -11.86 -7.45
N PHE A 232 -2.91 -11.82 -7.43
CA PHE A 232 -2.19 -10.91 -8.30
C PHE A 232 -2.18 -11.36 -9.76
N LYS A 233 -2.29 -12.65 -10.04
CA LYS A 233 -2.46 -13.19 -11.40
C LYS A 233 -3.87 -12.95 -11.99
N ALA A 234 -4.87 -12.66 -11.16
CA ALA A 234 -6.20 -12.28 -11.63
C ALA A 234 -6.20 -10.95 -12.41
N ILE A 235 -5.18 -10.13 -12.25
CA ILE A 235 -4.99 -8.87 -12.98
C ILE A 235 -4.48 -9.19 -14.39
N THR A 236 -5.37 -9.12 -15.39
CA THR A 236 -5.04 -9.38 -16.80
C THR A 236 -4.77 -8.08 -17.56
N GLY A 237 -4.01 -8.15 -18.66
CA GLY A 237 -3.52 -7.00 -19.44
C GLY A 237 -4.56 -6.06 -20.05
N ASN A 238 -5.85 -6.42 -20.06
CA ASN A 238 -6.93 -5.57 -20.58
C ASN A 238 -7.34 -4.40 -19.67
N ALA A 239 -6.80 -4.31 -18.46
CA ALA A 239 -6.99 -3.17 -17.56
C ALA A 239 -6.08 -1.96 -17.92
N ARG A 240 -5.78 -1.73 -19.20
CA ARG A 240 -4.81 -0.72 -19.65
C ARG A 240 -5.25 0.73 -19.46
N SER A 241 -6.52 1.04 -19.27
CA SER A 241 -6.97 2.44 -19.21
C SER A 241 -6.59 3.19 -17.91
N HIS A 242 -6.28 2.49 -16.83
CA HIS A 242 -5.92 3.10 -15.54
C HIS A 242 -4.45 2.87 -15.13
N ARG A 243 -3.68 2.14 -15.93
CA ARG A 243 -2.28 1.76 -15.64
C ARG A 243 -1.23 2.63 -16.33
N THR A 244 -1.59 3.47 -17.28
CA THR A 244 -0.65 4.25 -18.08
C THR A 244 0.06 5.35 -17.30
N ALA A 245 -0.37 5.67 -16.08
CA ALA A 245 0.24 6.72 -15.25
C ALA A 245 1.32 6.22 -14.27
N ILE A 246 1.56 4.92 -14.10
CA ILE A 246 2.48 4.38 -13.09
C ILE A 246 3.65 3.57 -13.70
N SER A 247 3.83 3.60 -15.00
CA SER A 247 5.04 3.10 -15.66
C SER A 247 6.12 4.19 -15.73
N GLN A 248 6.40 4.88 -14.65
CA GLN A 248 7.67 5.59 -14.51
C GLN A 248 8.63 4.69 -13.73
N LYS A 249 9.49 3.99 -14.46
CA LYS A 249 10.70 3.37 -13.95
C LYS A 249 11.42 4.40 -13.09
N VAL A 250 11.60 4.10 -11.81
CA VAL A 250 12.63 4.75 -11.01
C VAL A 250 13.96 4.36 -11.66
N ARG A 251 14.51 5.23 -12.52
CA ARG A 251 15.88 5.10 -12.99
C ARG A 251 16.78 5.39 -11.77
N VAL A 252 17.34 4.35 -11.21
CA VAL A 252 18.57 4.47 -10.42
C VAL A 252 19.63 4.91 -11.41
N GLY A 253 20.16 6.14 -11.25
CA GLY A 253 21.21 6.69 -12.09
C GLY A 253 22.45 5.81 -11.99
N SER A 254 22.78 5.14 -13.09
CA SER A 254 24.13 4.58 -13.27
C SER A 254 25.10 5.74 -13.41
N GLN A 255 25.93 5.96 -12.38
CA GLN A 255 27.11 6.80 -12.54
C GLN A 255 28.05 6.12 -13.53
N SER A 256 28.11 6.65 -14.75
CA SER A 256 29.16 6.32 -15.70
C SER A 256 30.47 6.84 -15.13
N ARG A 257 31.36 5.92 -14.75
CA ARG A 257 32.78 6.24 -14.51
C ARG A 257 33.37 6.65 -15.87
N SER A 258 33.61 7.93 -16.04
CA SER A 258 34.49 8.41 -17.09
C SER A 258 35.92 8.02 -16.75
N SER A 259 36.46 7.06 -17.48
CA SER A 259 37.89 6.77 -17.53
C SER A 259 38.59 7.95 -18.20
N GLY A 260 39.24 8.80 -17.43
CA GLY A 260 40.15 9.79 -17.93
C GLY A 260 41.44 9.09 -18.41
N GLN A 261 41.60 9.01 -19.73
CA GLN A 261 42.94 8.77 -20.34
C GLN A 261 43.83 9.95 -20.04
N ARG A 262 44.93 9.67 -19.34
CA ARG A 262 46.11 10.54 -19.38
C ARG A 262 46.93 10.12 -20.57
N GLY A 263 47.09 11.02 -21.53
CA GLY A 263 48.10 10.96 -22.57
C GLY A 263 49.11 12.07 -22.36
N SER A 264 50.35 11.70 -22.32
CA SER A 264 51.60 12.46 -22.61
C SER A 264 51.83 13.73 -21.80
#